data_0704679d725b018b5ca3f6d22d764b9d
#
_entry.id   0704679d725b018b5ca3f6d22d764b9d
#
_cell.length_a   1.000
_cell.length_b   1.000
_cell.length_c   1.000
_cell.angle_alpha   90.00
_cell.angle_beta   90.00
_cell.angle_gamma   90.00
#
_symmetry.space_group_name_H-M   'P 1'
#
loop_
_entity.id
_entity.type
_entity.pdbx_description
1 polymer ?
#
loop_
_entity_poly.entity_id
_entity_poly.type
_entity_poly.pdbx_seq_one_letter_code
_entity_poly.pdbx_strand_id
1 'polypeptide(L)'
;DLSLCAGKTVEVTIHHVNELVAFQPTWIPGRCIDDLDIDIDQYQYDGTLLQLTDNAEQVEEKLHSHLLKSNCLITSQPDWASVFIHYKGKGLSHESLLRYLISFRQHNEFHEQCVERIYTDIWRLAQPEFLAVYACYTRRGGLDINPLRSNVPYTPPNIRLTRQ
;
A
#
# COMPACT_ATOMS: atom_id res chain seq x y z
N ASP A 1 -15.66 -20.59 12.00
CA ASP A 1 -16.51 -19.99 10.97
C ASP A 1 -15.72 -19.14 9.98
N LEU A 2 -14.84 -18.22 10.45
CA LEU A 2 -14.05 -17.36 9.55
C LEU A 2 -13.12 -18.14 8.61
N SER A 3 -12.43 -19.17 9.12
CA SER A 3 -11.56 -20.02 8.29
C SER A 3 -12.35 -20.79 7.23
N LEU A 4 -13.56 -21.21 7.55
CA LEU A 4 -14.44 -21.89 6.61
C LEU A 4 -14.89 -20.94 5.50
N CYS A 5 -15.26 -19.71 5.86
CA CYS A 5 -15.65 -18.66 4.92
C CYS A 5 -14.48 -18.24 4.02
N ALA A 6 -13.29 -18.08 4.59
CA ALA A 6 -12.09 -17.68 3.86
C ALA A 6 -11.45 -18.79 3.02
N GLY A 7 -11.82 -20.07 3.24
CA GLY A 7 -11.18 -21.22 2.62
C GLY A 7 -9.73 -21.46 3.03
N LYS A 8 -9.28 -20.78 4.09
CA LYS A 8 -7.92 -20.86 4.66
C LYS A 8 -7.96 -20.67 6.17
N THR A 9 -6.89 -21.05 6.86
CA THR A 9 -6.74 -20.80 8.30
C THR A 9 -6.77 -19.30 8.57
N VAL A 10 -7.66 -18.91 9.49
CA VAL A 10 -7.76 -17.54 10.02
C VAL A 10 -7.38 -17.59 11.50
N GLU A 11 -6.40 -16.80 11.90
CA GLU A 11 -6.04 -16.59 13.29
C GLU A 11 -6.85 -15.41 13.84
N VAL A 12 -7.42 -15.60 15.04
CA VAL A 12 -8.21 -14.58 15.72
C VAL A 12 -7.65 -14.37 17.12
N THR A 13 -7.24 -13.15 17.42
CA THR A 13 -6.80 -12.75 18.74
C THR A 13 -7.79 -11.75 19.32
N ILE A 14 -8.24 -12.01 20.54
CA ILE A 14 -9.15 -11.13 21.26
C ILE A 14 -8.36 -10.46 22.40
N HIS A 15 -8.39 -9.14 22.40
CA HIS A 15 -7.78 -8.33 23.43
C HIS A 15 -8.85 -7.70 24.33
N HIS A 16 -8.59 -7.65 25.64
CA HIS A 16 -9.45 -6.91 26.55
C HIS A 16 -9.33 -5.41 26.28
N VAL A 17 -10.42 -4.66 26.39
CA VAL A 17 -10.43 -3.21 26.09
C VAL A 17 -9.43 -2.41 26.94
N ASN A 18 -9.06 -2.91 28.11
CA ASN A 18 -8.07 -2.29 29.01
C ASN A 18 -6.64 -2.80 28.81
N GLU A 19 -6.41 -3.74 27.89
CA GLU A 19 -5.07 -4.14 27.53
C GLU A 19 -4.42 -3.03 26.70
N LEU A 20 -3.21 -2.63 27.10
CA LEU A 20 -2.36 -1.75 26.30
C LEU A 20 -1.84 -2.54 25.11
N VAL A 21 -2.69 -2.75 24.12
CA VAL A 21 -2.23 -3.23 22.83
C VAL A 21 -1.39 -2.12 22.21
N ALA A 22 -0.18 -2.45 21.76
CA ALA A 22 0.80 -1.49 21.26
C ALA A 22 0.41 -0.86 19.91
N PHE A 23 -0.76 -0.25 19.83
CA PHE A 23 -1.16 0.65 18.75
C PHE A 23 -0.68 2.07 19.05
N GLN A 24 0.62 2.24 19.20
CA GLN A 24 1.16 3.60 19.30
C GLN A 24 1.34 4.16 17.89
N PRO A 25 1.03 5.45 17.67
CA PRO A 25 1.42 6.13 16.46
C PRO A 25 2.92 5.94 16.27
N THR A 26 3.31 5.23 15.25
CA THR A 26 4.70 4.83 15.06
C THR A 26 5.24 5.50 13.79
N TRP A 27 6.52 5.87 13.86
CA TRP A 27 7.26 6.31 12.70
C TRP A 27 7.34 5.19 11.66
N ILE A 28 7.10 5.54 10.41
CA ILE A 28 7.16 4.63 9.26
C ILE A 28 8.60 4.54 8.79
N PRO A 29 9.20 3.35 8.70
CA PRO A 29 10.53 3.20 8.16
C PRO A 29 10.55 3.46 6.65
N GLY A 30 11.61 4.10 6.17
CA GLY A 30 11.82 4.37 4.75
C GLY A 30 11.59 5.82 4.36
N ARG A 31 11.71 6.09 3.06
CA ARG A 31 11.59 7.42 2.47
C ARG A 31 10.15 7.75 2.15
N CYS A 32 9.66 8.87 2.66
CA CYS A 32 8.41 9.47 2.19
C CYS A 32 8.65 10.12 0.82
N ILE A 33 7.75 9.89 -0.13
CA ILE A 33 7.82 10.45 -1.48
C ILE A 33 6.80 11.57 -1.71
N ASP A 34 6.06 11.98 -0.69
CA ASP A 34 4.95 12.93 -0.83
C ASP A 34 5.40 14.37 -1.08
N ASP A 35 6.64 14.72 -0.68
CA ASP A 35 7.19 16.07 -0.79
C ASP A 35 7.92 16.32 -2.13
N LEU A 36 7.82 15.39 -3.08
CA LEU A 36 8.39 15.57 -4.41
C LEU A 36 7.65 16.67 -5.16
N ASP A 37 8.41 17.61 -5.73
CA ASP A 37 7.88 18.69 -6.54
C ASP A 37 7.56 18.20 -7.96
N ILE A 38 6.32 17.75 -8.15
CA ILE A 38 5.85 17.17 -9.41
C ILE A 38 4.49 17.74 -9.80
N ASP A 39 4.28 17.93 -11.10
CA ASP A 39 2.96 18.24 -11.66
C ASP A 39 2.12 16.97 -11.76
N ILE A 40 0.82 17.09 -11.41
CA ILE A 40 -0.18 16.02 -11.49
C ILE A 40 -1.33 16.49 -12.37
N ASP A 41 -1.54 15.80 -13.46
CA ASP A 41 -2.64 16.03 -14.41
C ASP A 41 -3.54 14.79 -14.61
N GLN A 42 -3.12 13.62 -14.07
CA GLN A 42 -3.80 12.34 -14.23
C GLN A 42 -4.32 11.81 -12.89
N TYR A 43 -5.65 11.63 -12.80
CA TYR A 43 -6.35 11.10 -11.62
C TYR A 43 -7.14 9.81 -11.90
N GLN A 44 -7.04 9.28 -13.12
CA GLN A 44 -7.53 7.95 -13.48
C GLN A 44 -6.37 6.98 -13.47
N TYR A 45 -6.60 5.78 -12.91
CA TYR A 45 -5.58 4.75 -12.85
C TYR A 45 -4.93 4.54 -14.22
N ASP A 46 -3.61 4.62 -14.23
CA ASP A 46 -2.78 4.36 -15.39
C ASP A 46 -1.45 3.71 -14.97
N GLY A 47 -1.34 2.41 -15.21
CA GLY A 47 -0.12 1.63 -14.92
C GLY A 47 1.10 2.05 -15.74
N THR A 48 0.90 2.75 -16.87
CA THR A 48 2.01 3.20 -17.74
C THR A 48 2.78 4.39 -17.16
N LEU A 49 2.22 5.05 -16.13
CA LEU A 49 2.91 6.13 -15.41
C LEU A 49 4.12 5.62 -14.63
N LEU A 50 4.12 4.33 -14.24
CA LEU A 50 5.18 3.74 -13.45
C LEU A 50 6.41 3.49 -14.33
N GLN A 51 7.58 4.00 -13.90
CA GLN A 51 8.84 3.92 -14.65
C GLN A 51 10.00 3.52 -13.74
N LEU A 52 11.03 2.93 -14.35
CA LEU A 52 12.32 2.73 -13.71
C LEU A 52 13.14 4.02 -13.74
N THR A 53 14.17 4.09 -12.90
CA THR A 53 15.23 5.10 -13.05
C THR A 53 16.00 4.88 -14.35
N ASP A 54 16.61 5.91 -14.90
CA ASP A 54 17.33 5.85 -16.18
C ASP A 54 18.40 4.74 -16.20
N ASN A 55 19.09 4.54 -15.09
CA ASN A 55 20.15 3.55 -14.97
C ASN A 55 19.64 2.14 -14.61
N ALA A 56 18.40 2.03 -14.14
CA ALA A 56 17.77 0.80 -13.68
C ALA A 56 18.67 -0.07 -12.76
N GLU A 57 19.49 0.59 -11.91
CA GLU A 57 20.41 -0.06 -10.98
C GLU A 57 19.64 -0.92 -9.98
N GLN A 58 20.29 -1.99 -9.50
CA GLN A 58 19.72 -2.82 -8.45
C GLN A 58 19.81 -2.08 -7.12
N VAL A 59 18.67 -1.92 -6.48
CA VAL A 59 18.53 -1.23 -5.19
C VAL A 59 17.71 -2.04 -4.22
N GLU A 60 17.86 -1.78 -2.94
CA GLU A 60 16.91 -2.19 -1.92
C GLU A 60 16.36 -0.91 -1.27
N GLU A 61 15.05 -0.69 -1.40
CA GLU A 61 14.40 0.53 -0.93
C GLU A 61 13.15 0.23 -0.11
N LYS A 62 12.92 1.13 0.86
CA LYS A 62 11.66 1.24 1.62
C LYS A 62 11.09 2.62 1.34
N LEU A 63 9.97 2.63 0.62
CA LEU A 63 9.28 3.85 0.22
C LEU A 63 7.88 3.88 0.85
N HIS A 64 7.36 5.06 1.11
CA HIS A 64 5.96 5.21 1.49
C HIS A 64 5.35 6.51 0.99
N SER A 65 4.03 6.49 0.85
CA SER A 65 3.21 7.66 0.52
C SER A 65 1.91 7.63 1.34
N HIS A 66 1.46 8.79 1.78
CA HIS A 66 0.18 9.02 2.44
C HIS A 66 -0.89 9.56 1.48
N LEU A 67 -0.59 9.61 0.18
CA LEU A 67 -1.43 10.22 -0.84
C LEU A 67 -2.23 9.22 -1.67
N LEU A 68 -2.12 7.90 -1.39
CA LEU A 68 -2.96 6.91 -2.02
C LEU A 68 -4.43 7.17 -1.65
N LYS A 69 -5.29 7.23 -2.66
CA LYS A 69 -6.73 7.35 -2.50
C LYS A 69 -7.40 6.60 -3.65
N SER A 70 -8.32 5.73 -3.31
CA SER A 70 -9.25 5.11 -4.24
C SER A 70 -10.69 5.37 -3.82
N ASN A 71 -11.65 4.77 -4.49
CA ASN A 71 -13.05 4.80 -4.08
C ASN A 71 -13.54 3.38 -3.87
N CYS A 72 -14.44 3.20 -2.93
CA CYS A 72 -15.12 1.94 -2.74
C CYS A 72 -15.87 1.54 -4.01
N LEU A 73 -15.70 0.29 -4.44
CA LEU A 73 -16.34 -0.24 -5.65
C LEU A 73 -17.87 -0.14 -5.57
N ILE A 74 -18.46 -0.28 -4.39
CA ILE A 74 -19.91 -0.35 -4.19
C ILE A 74 -20.53 1.02 -3.90
N THR A 75 -19.90 1.81 -3.02
CA THR A 75 -20.49 3.06 -2.52
C THR A 75 -19.88 4.31 -3.14
N SER A 76 -18.79 4.17 -3.89
CA SER A 76 -17.97 5.28 -4.41
C SER A 76 -17.46 6.25 -3.33
N GLN A 77 -17.51 5.84 -2.06
CA GLN A 77 -16.92 6.63 -0.99
C GLN A 77 -15.39 6.59 -1.08
N PRO A 78 -14.72 7.70 -0.72
CA PRO A 78 -13.26 7.77 -0.76
C PRO A 78 -12.63 6.86 0.29
N ASP A 79 -11.63 6.11 -0.14
CA ASP A 79 -10.77 5.25 0.68
C ASP A 79 -9.35 5.77 0.63
N TRP A 80 -8.97 6.55 1.64
CA TRP A 80 -7.61 7.05 1.79
C TRP A 80 -6.72 6.01 2.45
N ALA A 81 -5.46 5.94 2.01
CA ALA A 81 -4.47 5.04 2.58
C ALA A 81 -3.08 5.63 2.64
N SER A 82 -2.29 5.07 3.54
CA SER A 82 -0.84 5.15 3.50
C SER A 82 -0.31 3.83 2.94
N VAL A 83 0.45 3.89 1.87
CA VAL A 83 1.03 2.71 1.21
C VAL A 83 2.52 2.63 1.47
N PHE A 84 3.00 1.41 1.72
CA PHE A 84 4.40 1.05 1.98
C PHE A 84 4.85 0.07 0.93
N ILE A 85 6.02 0.33 0.37
CA ILE A 85 6.64 -0.50 -0.66
C ILE A 85 8.06 -0.79 -0.20
N HIS A 86 8.35 -2.07 0.07
CA HIS A 86 9.70 -2.54 0.34
C HIS A 86 10.09 -3.51 -0.75
N TYR A 87 11.13 -3.21 -1.48
CA TYR A 87 11.56 -4.04 -2.61
C TYR A 87 13.07 -4.08 -2.76
N LYS A 88 13.54 -5.16 -3.41
CA LYS A 88 14.91 -5.31 -3.89
C LYS A 88 14.87 -5.68 -5.36
N GLY A 89 15.28 -4.77 -6.21
CA GLY A 89 15.18 -4.91 -7.67
C GLY A 89 15.67 -3.68 -8.39
N LYS A 90 15.27 -3.53 -9.65
CA LYS A 90 15.58 -2.34 -10.44
C LYS A 90 14.93 -1.10 -9.82
N GLY A 91 15.69 -0.02 -9.69
CA GLY A 91 15.25 1.23 -9.08
C GLY A 91 14.02 1.84 -9.76
N LEU A 92 13.01 2.16 -8.97
CA LEU A 92 11.82 2.87 -9.43
C LEU A 92 12.08 4.38 -9.43
N SER A 93 11.62 5.09 -10.45
CA SER A 93 11.55 6.54 -10.41
C SER A 93 10.54 6.97 -9.36
N HIS A 94 10.99 7.67 -8.30
CA HIS A 94 10.12 8.09 -7.21
C HIS A 94 9.03 9.06 -7.66
N GLU A 95 9.33 9.93 -8.62
CA GLU A 95 8.35 10.85 -9.20
C GLU A 95 7.26 10.09 -9.97
N SER A 96 7.66 9.11 -10.78
CA SER A 96 6.73 8.27 -11.53
C SER A 96 5.86 7.44 -10.59
N LEU A 97 6.45 6.89 -9.53
CA LEU A 97 5.72 6.15 -8.50
C LEU A 97 4.69 7.03 -7.80
N LEU A 98 5.03 8.27 -7.47
CA LEU A 98 4.08 9.19 -6.84
C LEU A 98 2.94 9.55 -7.80
N ARG A 99 3.21 9.86 -9.09
CA ARG A 99 2.17 10.08 -10.12
C ARG A 99 1.26 8.86 -10.26
N TYR A 100 1.86 7.67 -10.31
CA TYR A 100 1.13 6.42 -10.39
C TYR A 100 0.19 6.21 -9.20
N LEU A 101 0.66 6.41 -7.96
CA LEU A 101 -0.17 6.28 -6.76
C LEU A 101 -1.31 7.30 -6.75
N ILE A 102 -1.08 8.53 -7.20
CA ILE A 102 -2.11 9.57 -7.27
C ILE A 102 -3.14 9.27 -8.38
N SER A 103 -2.78 8.54 -9.43
CA SER A 103 -3.72 8.19 -10.50
C SER A 103 -4.91 7.34 -10.01
N PHE A 104 -4.80 6.69 -8.86
CA PHE A 104 -5.90 5.92 -8.25
C PHE A 104 -7.06 6.79 -7.73
N ARG A 105 -6.95 8.11 -7.67
CA ARG A 105 -7.93 8.99 -7.01
C ARG A 105 -9.36 8.89 -7.53
N GLN A 106 -9.54 8.52 -8.78
CA GLN A 106 -10.87 8.30 -9.38
C GLN A 106 -11.14 6.82 -9.68
N HIS A 107 -10.27 5.92 -9.22
CA HIS A 107 -10.41 4.49 -9.43
C HIS A 107 -11.30 3.85 -8.38
N ASN A 108 -12.28 3.04 -8.81
CA ASN A 108 -13.19 2.31 -7.94
C ASN A 108 -12.76 0.85 -7.84
N GLU A 109 -12.27 0.43 -6.68
CA GLU A 109 -11.81 -0.93 -6.43
C GLU A 109 -11.83 -1.22 -4.94
N PHE A 110 -11.82 -2.50 -4.53
CA PHE A 110 -11.63 -2.87 -3.13
C PHE A 110 -10.18 -2.62 -2.69
N HIS A 111 -9.97 -2.40 -1.39
CA HIS A 111 -8.66 -2.12 -0.80
C HIS A 111 -7.62 -3.17 -1.17
N GLU A 112 -8.00 -4.45 -1.05
CA GLU A 112 -7.16 -5.60 -1.33
C GLU A 112 -6.75 -5.65 -2.80
N GLN A 113 -7.68 -5.35 -3.69
CA GLN A 113 -7.43 -5.34 -5.13
C GLN A 113 -6.51 -4.18 -5.53
N CYS A 114 -6.65 -3.00 -4.91
CA CYS A 114 -5.73 -1.88 -5.12
C CYS A 114 -4.30 -2.28 -4.76
N VAL A 115 -4.08 -2.93 -3.61
CA VAL A 115 -2.75 -3.40 -3.20
C VAL A 115 -2.21 -4.48 -4.13
N GLU A 116 -3.07 -5.43 -4.56
CA GLU A 116 -2.68 -6.46 -5.53
C GLU A 116 -2.28 -5.85 -6.88
N ARG A 117 -2.98 -4.80 -7.31
CA ARG A 117 -2.67 -4.06 -8.54
C ARG A 117 -1.32 -3.36 -8.44
N ILE A 118 -1.09 -2.59 -7.37
CA ILE A 118 0.19 -1.91 -7.13
C ILE A 118 1.34 -2.94 -7.09
N TYR A 119 1.14 -4.04 -6.38
CA TYR A 119 2.12 -5.12 -6.33
C TYR A 119 2.41 -5.69 -7.73
N THR A 120 1.37 -5.99 -8.50
CA THR A 120 1.50 -6.61 -9.82
C THR A 120 2.19 -5.69 -10.83
N ASP A 121 1.87 -4.40 -10.81
CA ASP A 121 2.47 -3.43 -11.73
C ASP A 121 3.95 -3.22 -11.42
N ILE A 122 4.32 -3.07 -10.15
CA ILE A 122 5.73 -2.99 -9.73
C ILE A 122 6.46 -4.28 -10.08
N TRP A 123 5.83 -5.44 -9.81
CA TRP A 123 6.42 -6.74 -10.12
C TRP A 123 6.74 -6.90 -11.61
N ARG A 124 5.81 -6.53 -12.47
CA ARG A 124 5.97 -6.62 -13.94
C ARG A 124 7.07 -5.69 -14.45
N LEU A 125 7.14 -4.48 -13.91
CA LEU A 125 8.10 -3.47 -14.36
C LEU A 125 9.51 -3.74 -13.83
N ALA A 126 9.67 -3.85 -12.53
CA ALA A 126 10.97 -3.90 -11.86
C ALA A 126 11.56 -5.32 -11.79
N GLN A 127 10.72 -6.36 -11.92
CA GLN A 127 11.10 -7.78 -11.77
C GLN A 127 11.98 -8.01 -10.52
N PRO A 128 11.51 -7.60 -9.34
CA PRO A 128 12.31 -7.59 -8.13
C PRO A 128 12.57 -9.01 -7.61
N GLU A 129 13.68 -9.19 -6.93
CA GLU A 129 13.98 -10.41 -6.15
C GLU A 129 13.00 -10.53 -4.97
N PHE A 130 12.73 -9.39 -4.34
CA PHE A 130 11.82 -9.24 -3.21
C PHE A 130 10.91 -8.03 -3.42
N LEU A 131 9.61 -8.20 -3.10
CA LEU A 131 8.64 -7.13 -3.06
C LEU A 131 7.59 -7.39 -1.99
N ALA A 132 7.35 -6.41 -1.17
CA ALA A 132 6.20 -6.31 -0.27
C ALA A 132 5.50 -4.97 -0.49
N VAL A 133 4.18 -5.02 -0.68
CA VAL A 133 3.30 -3.85 -0.73
C VAL A 133 2.27 -3.99 0.39
N TYR A 134 2.24 -3.02 1.28
CA TYR A 134 1.35 -2.98 2.43
C TYR A 134 0.64 -1.63 2.47
N ALA A 135 -0.66 -1.61 2.73
CA ALA A 135 -1.40 -0.37 2.86
C ALA A 135 -2.21 -0.34 4.15
N CYS A 136 -2.27 0.85 4.75
CA CYS A 136 -3.09 1.16 5.93
C CYS A 136 -4.19 2.12 5.51
N TYR A 137 -5.41 1.60 5.35
CA TYR A 137 -6.58 2.39 4.95
C TYR A 137 -7.27 3.05 6.15
N THR A 138 -7.96 4.15 5.90
CA THR A 138 -8.87 4.76 6.88
C THR A 138 -9.98 3.80 7.25
N ARG A 139 -10.38 3.81 8.53
CA ARG A 139 -11.38 2.88 9.05
C ARG A 139 -12.75 3.03 8.38
N ARG A 140 -13.41 1.89 8.27
CA ARG A 140 -14.83 1.81 7.93
C ARG A 140 -15.57 1.05 9.02
N GLY A 141 -16.57 1.70 9.64
CA GLY A 141 -17.35 1.08 10.72
C GLY A 141 -16.51 0.59 11.91
N GLY A 142 -15.38 1.24 12.18
CA GLY A 142 -14.45 0.85 13.26
C GLY A 142 -13.47 -0.27 12.89
N LEU A 143 -13.48 -0.75 11.64
CA LEU A 143 -12.56 -1.78 11.14
C LEU A 143 -11.40 -1.16 10.36
N ASP A 144 -10.18 -1.55 10.69
CA ASP A 144 -9.00 -1.30 9.90
C ASP A 144 -8.86 -2.38 8.82
N ILE A 145 -8.69 -1.97 7.56
CA ILE A 145 -8.44 -2.88 6.44
C ILE A 145 -7.05 -2.57 5.93
N ASN A 146 -6.10 -3.47 6.23
CA ASN A 146 -4.68 -3.26 5.97
C ASN A 146 -4.12 -4.41 5.12
N PRO A 147 -4.38 -4.41 3.81
CA PRO A 147 -3.95 -5.48 2.93
C PRO A 147 -2.43 -5.49 2.72
N LEU A 148 -1.89 -6.70 2.63
CA LEU A 148 -0.49 -6.99 2.34
C LEU A 148 -0.39 -7.93 1.15
N ARG A 149 0.55 -7.65 0.24
CA ARG A 149 0.98 -8.55 -0.81
C ARG A 149 2.50 -8.65 -0.83
N SER A 150 3.03 -9.88 -0.78
CA SER A 150 4.48 -10.15 -0.84
C SER A 150 4.77 -11.48 -1.53
N ASN A 151 5.94 -11.60 -2.17
CA ASN A 151 6.41 -12.85 -2.78
C ASN A 151 7.14 -13.77 -1.80
N VAL A 152 7.45 -13.27 -0.59
CA VAL A 152 8.07 -14.04 0.49
C VAL A 152 7.29 -13.85 1.80
N PRO A 153 7.46 -14.70 2.82
CA PRO A 153 6.90 -14.43 4.13
C PRO A 153 7.35 -13.04 4.63
N TYR A 154 6.40 -12.17 4.90
CA TYR A 154 6.63 -10.82 5.35
C TYR A 154 5.65 -10.45 6.46
N THR A 155 6.17 -9.97 7.56
CA THR A 155 5.36 -9.46 8.67
C THR A 155 5.35 -7.95 8.59
N PRO A 156 4.23 -7.32 8.24
CA PRO A 156 4.14 -5.87 8.24
C PRO A 156 4.25 -5.34 9.66
N PRO A 157 4.75 -4.11 9.84
CA PRO A 157 4.74 -3.48 11.15
C PRO A 157 3.29 -3.33 11.63
N ASN A 158 3.04 -3.73 12.90
CA ASN A 158 1.76 -3.48 13.54
C ASN A 158 1.70 -2.02 13.98
N ILE A 159 1.32 -1.15 13.05
CA ILE A 159 1.27 0.29 13.25
C ILE A 159 -0.15 0.80 13.07
N ARG A 160 -0.45 1.86 13.81
CA ARG A 160 -1.63 2.67 13.60
C ARG A 160 -1.21 4.08 13.26
N LEU A 161 -1.71 4.59 12.15
CA LEU A 161 -1.39 5.92 11.67
C LEU A 161 -2.43 6.94 12.16
N THR A 162 -2.04 8.21 12.15
CA THR A 162 -2.90 9.31 12.60
C THR A 162 -4.25 9.37 11.85
N ARG A 163 -4.29 8.93 10.60
CA ARG A 163 -5.50 8.92 9.77
C ARG A 163 -6.32 7.63 9.81
N GLN A 164 -5.90 6.66 10.61
CA GLN A 164 -6.66 5.42 10.79
C GLN A 164 -7.62 5.50 11.96
#